data_262d00288b190e988599da2c8c50e730
#
_entry.id   262d00288b190e988599da2c8c50e730
#
_cell.length_a   1.000
_cell.length_b   1.000
_cell.length_c   1.000
_cell.angle_alpha   90.00
_cell.angle_beta   90.00
_cell.angle_gamma   90.00
#
_symmetry.space_group_name_H-M   'P 1'
#
loop_
_entity.id
_entity.type
_entity.pdbx_description
1 polymer ?
#
loop_
_entity_poly.entity_id
_entity_poly.type
_entity_poly.pdbx_seq_one_letter_code
_entity_poly.pdbx_strand_id
1 'polypeptide(L)'
;SQSKQLCTPASVDSIPSSNEQEDHVSMGGNAATKGLKVVLNTEKILAIELYNAAQAMDFRKPLKTSVFLEEFLKEYRKTVAFVKHDVLMYKGINKTVEFLNNTKIKRLAIK
;
A
#
# COMPACT_ATOMS: atom_id res chain seq x y z
N SER A 1 -0.21 -5.03 -11.65
CA SER A 1 -0.95 -6.03 -12.47
C SER A 1 -1.77 -6.99 -11.62
N GLN A 2 -1.25 -7.49 -10.49
CA GLN A 2 -1.97 -8.45 -9.62
C GLN A 2 -3.33 -7.91 -9.15
N SER A 3 -3.43 -6.64 -8.74
CA SER A 3 -4.71 -6.05 -8.33
C SER A 3 -5.75 -6.03 -9.44
N LYS A 4 -5.34 -5.89 -10.71
CA LYS A 4 -6.25 -6.00 -11.85
C LYS A 4 -6.84 -7.41 -12.00
N GLN A 5 -6.04 -8.44 -11.79
CA GLN A 5 -6.52 -9.83 -11.80
C GLN A 5 -7.52 -10.10 -10.66
N LEU A 6 -7.31 -9.48 -9.50
CA LEU A 6 -8.18 -9.60 -8.35
C LEU A 6 -9.52 -8.86 -8.49
N CYS A 7 -9.67 -8.01 -9.50
CA CYS A 7 -10.92 -7.27 -9.75
C CYS A 7 -12.05 -8.13 -10.36
N THR A 8 -11.75 -9.35 -10.81
CA THR A 8 -12.82 -10.26 -11.29
C THR A 8 -13.80 -10.56 -10.16
N PRO A 9 -15.12 -10.34 -10.34
CA PRO A 9 -16.11 -10.62 -9.32
C PRO A 9 -16.04 -12.09 -8.87
N ALA A 10 -16.07 -12.34 -7.56
CA ALA A 10 -16.04 -13.72 -7.06
C ALA A 10 -17.34 -14.50 -7.38
N SER A 11 -18.43 -13.80 -7.59
CA SER A 11 -19.73 -14.38 -7.95
C SER A 11 -19.75 -15.10 -9.30
N VAL A 12 -18.78 -14.86 -10.19
CA VAL A 12 -18.69 -15.59 -11.47
C VAL A 12 -18.38 -17.08 -11.28
N ASP A 13 -17.84 -17.45 -10.12
CA ASP A 13 -17.54 -18.85 -9.78
C ASP A 13 -18.72 -19.58 -9.10
N SER A 14 -19.87 -18.90 -8.94
CA SER A 14 -21.05 -19.51 -8.35
C SER A 14 -21.61 -20.62 -9.24
N ILE A 15 -22.05 -21.70 -8.62
CA ILE A 15 -22.57 -22.89 -9.28
C ILE A 15 -23.86 -23.35 -8.57
N PRO A 16 -24.77 -24.07 -9.25
CA PRO A 16 -25.83 -24.78 -8.59
C PRO A 16 -25.28 -25.85 -7.63
N SER A 17 -25.92 -26.03 -6.50
CA SER A 17 -25.53 -27.03 -5.51
C SER A 17 -26.74 -27.87 -5.03
N SER A 18 -26.51 -28.89 -4.18
CA SER A 18 -27.55 -29.72 -3.58
C SER A 18 -28.48 -30.37 -4.62
N ASN A 19 -27.91 -30.97 -5.66
CA ASN A 19 -28.71 -31.57 -6.79
C ASN A 19 -29.64 -30.55 -7.44
N GLU A 20 -29.16 -29.33 -7.69
CA GLU A 20 -29.91 -28.23 -8.30
C GLU A 20 -31.09 -27.70 -7.45
N GLN A 21 -31.09 -28.00 -6.14
CA GLN A 21 -32.03 -27.37 -5.22
C GLN A 21 -31.68 -25.95 -4.89
N GLU A 22 -30.39 -25.61 -4.98
CA GLU A 22 -29.88 -24.25 -4.79
C GLU A 22 -29.24 -23.73 -6.08
N ASP A 23 -29.77 -22.64 -6.59
CA ASP A 23 -29.33 -22.04 -7.86
C ASP A 23 -28.00 -21.28 -7.73
N HIS A 24 -27.57 -20.95 -6.50
CA HIS A 24 -26.48 -20.03 -6.27
C HIS A 24 -25.77 -20.29 -4.95
N VAL A 25 -24.44 -20.44 -5.03
CA VAL A 25 -23.57 -20.51 -3.84
C VAL A 25 -22.95 -19.13 -3.59
N SER A 26 -23.02 -18.66 -2.33
CA SER A 26 -22.37 -17.41 -1.92
C SER A 26 -20.85 -17.52 -1.99
N MET A 27 -20.21 -16.63 -2.75
CA MET A 27 -18.75 -16.52 -2.89
C MET A 27 -18.15 -15.41 -1.99
N GLY A 28 -18.84 -15.07 -0.89
CA GLY A 28 -18.41 -14.02 0.05
C GLY A 28 -17.04 -14.27 0.66
N GLY A 29 -16.72 -15.52 1.02
CA GLY A 29 -15.40 -15.91 1.52
C GLY A 29 -14.29 -15.67 0.50
N ASN A 30 -14.53 -16.02 -0.77
CA ASN A 30 -13.60 -15.77 -1.86
C ASN A 30 -13.41 -14.27 -2.13
N ALA A 31 -14.50 -13.50 -2.09
CA ALA A 31 -14.48 -12.06 -2.23
C ALA A 31 -13.65 -11.39 -1.11
N ALA A 32 -13.85 -11.83 0.14
CA ALA A 32 -13.12 -11.30 1.29
C ALA A 32 -11.60 -11.57 1.20
N THR A 33 -11.20 -12.79 0.81
CA THR A 33 -9.77 -13.12 0.63
C THR A 33 -9.14 -12.35 -0.52
N LYS A 34 -9.85 -12.12 -1.62
CA LYS A 34 -9.41 -11.25 -2.72
C LYS A 34 -9.26 -9.81 -2.26
N GLY A 35 -10.26 -9.30 -1.51
CA GLY A 35 -10.22 -7.96 -0.93
C GLY A 35 -9.01 -7.74 -0.02
N LEU A 36 -8.72 -8.68 0.87
CA LEU A 36 -7.51 -8.62 1.71
C LEU A 36 -6.23 -8.52 0.88
N LYS A 37 -6.09 -9.32 -0.17
CA LYS A 37 -4.92 -9.26 -1.07
C LYS A 37 -4.80 -7.89 -1.75
N VAL A 38 -5.93 -7.27 -2.14
CA VAL A 38 -5.93 -5.92 -2.74
C VAL A 38 -5.44 -4.88 -1.72
N VAL A 39 -5.91 -4.95 -0.47
CA VAL A 39 -5.45 -4.04 0.61
C VAL A 39 -3.94 -4.16 0.81
N LEU A 40 -3.41 -5.38 0.98
CA LEU A 40 -1.98 -5.62 1.15
C LEU A 40 -1.13 -5.14 -0.05
N ASN A 41 -1.66 -5.27 -1.28
CA ASN A 41 -1.02 -4.72 -2.46
C ASN A 41 -1.03 -3.18 -2.45
N THR A 42 -2.12 -2.57 -2.01
CA THR A 42 -2.25 -1.12 -1.92
C THR A 42 -1.25 -0.53 -0.91
N GLU A 43 -1.09 -1.15 0.25
CA GLU A 43 -0.04 -0.76 1.21
C GLU A 43 1.35 -0.74 0.58
N LYS A 44 1.69 -1.77 -0.19
CA LYS A 44 2.98 -1.83 -0.90
C LYS A 44 3.10 -0.75 -1.98
N ILE A 45 2.02 -0.45 -2.70
CA ILE A 45 2.01 0.62 -3.72
C ILE A 45 2.27 1.97 -3.06
N LEU A 46 1.57 2.28 -1.97
CA LEU A 46 1.78 3.52 -1.20
C LEU A 46 3.20 3.61 -0.61
N ALA A 47 3.74 2.49 -0.15
CA ALA A 47 5.12 2.43 0.33
C ALA A 47 6.14 2.73 -0.77
N ILE A 48 5.93 2.20 -1.99
CA ILE A 48 6.79 2.49 -3.14
C ILE A 48 6.69 3.97 -3.53
N GLU A 49 5.48 4.53 -3.52
CA GLU A 49 5.25 5.95 -3.80
C GLU A 49 5.99 6.84 -2.79
N LEU A 50 5.82 6.59 -1.49
CA LEU A 50 6.52 7.33 -0.45
C LEU A 50 8.04 7.19 -0.56
N TYR A 51 8.54 5.98 -0.82
CA TYR A 51 9.96 5.70 -0.98
C TYR A 51 10.57 6.53 -2.11
N ASN A 52 9.90 6.58 -3.28
CA ASN A 52 10.33 7.38 -4.42
C ASN A 52 10.18 8.88 -4.17
N ALA A 53 9.07 9.32 -3.60
CA ALA A 53 8.83 10.72 -3.29
C ALA A 53 9.87 11.27 -2.31
N ALA A 54 10.17 10.53 -1.25
CA ALA A 54 11.21 10.92 -0.29
C ALA A 54 12.60 11.01 -0.96
N GLN A 55 12.93 10.08 -1.86
CA GLN A 55 14.17 10.13 -2.63
C GLN A 55 14.23 11.38 -3.53
N ALA A 56 13.14 11.70 -4.22
CA ALA A 56 13.04 12.88 -5.08
C ALA A 56 13.18 14.19 -4.28
N MET A 57 12.63 14.25 -3.06
CA MET A 57 12.76 15.41 -2.18
C MET A 57 14.20 15.63 -1.73
N ASP A 58 14.95 14.57 -1.45
CA ASP A 58 16.37 14.70 -1.10
C ASP A 58 17.22 15.27 -2.25
N PHE A 59 16.91 14.93 -3.51
CA PHE A 59 17.58 15.52 -4.67
C PHE A 59 17.25 17.00 -4.90
N ARG A 60 16.17 17.50 -4.32
CA ARG A 60 15.78 18.90 -4.44
C ARG A 60 16.38 19.81 -3.39
N LYS A 61 17.18 19.31 -2.46
CA LYS A 61 17.87 20.13 -1.46
C LYS A 61 18.76 21.19 -2.17
N PRO A 62 18.82 22.45 -1.68
CA PRO A 62 18.35 22.94 -0.37
C PRO A 62 16.88 23.41 -0.32
N LEU A 63 16.08 23.19 -1.37
CA LEU A 63 14.66 23.54 -1.35
C LEU A 63 13.95 22.78 -0.25
N LYS A 64 13.00 23.44 0.40
CA LYS A 64 12.21 22.89 1.50
C LYS A 64 10.74 22.78 1.06
N THR A 65 10.04 21.84 1.65
CA THR A 65 8.58 21.70 1.53
C THR A 65 7.86 22.37 2.71
N SER A 66 6.60 22.05 2.96
CA SER A 66 5.89 22.56 4.13
C SER A 66 6.53 22.04 5.43
N VAL A 67 6.40 22.79 6.52
CA VAL A 67 6.92 22.41 7.84
C VAL A 67 6.48 21.00 8.24
N PHE A 68 5.21 20.69 8.02
CA PHE A 68 4.64 19.38 8.33
C PHE A 68 5.35 18.25 7.55
N LEU A 69 5.55 18.44 6.25
CA LEU A 69 6.21 17.43 5.41
C LEU A 69 7.70 17.31 5.71
N GLU A 70 8.37 18.39 6.09
CA GLU A 70 9.77 18.33 6.55
C GLU A 70 9.92 17.48 7.82
N GLU A 71 9.02 17.66 8.80
CA GLU A 71 8.99 16.84 10.02
C GLU A 71 8.72 15.38 9.71
N PHE A 72 7.71 15.11 8.85
CA PHE A 72 7.37 13.77 8.41
C PHE A 72 8.56 13.08 7.71
N LEU A 73 9.21 13.77 6.76
CA LEU A 73 10.38 13.25 6.05
C LEU A 73 11.56 13.00 6.99
N LYS A 74 11.76 13.87 8.00
CA LYS A 74 12.79 13.69 9.03
C LYS A 74 12.55 12.41 9.84
N GLU A 75 11.31 12.15 10.26
CA GLU A 75 10.96 10.89 10.95
C GLU A 75 11.13 9.67 10.03
N TYR A 76 10.65 9.77 8.79
CA TYR A 76 10.80 8.72 7.80
C TYR A 76 12.27 8.34 7.58
N ARG A 77 13.17 9.33 7.48
CA ARG A 77 14.60 9.11 7.27
C ARG A 77 15.34 8.49 8.45
N LYS A 78 14.74 8.43 9.63
CA LYS A 78 15.27 7.63 10.75
C LYS A 78 15.12 6.13 10.50
N THR A 79 14.08 5.73 9.73
CA THR A 79 13.77 4.32 9.45
C THR A 79 14.31 3.87 8.09
N VAL A 80 14.19 4.74 7.09
CA VAL A 80 14.54 4.44 5.70
C VAL A 80 15.60 5.43 5.21
N ALA A 81 16.81 4.93 5.00
CA ALA A 81 17.94 5.76 4.56
C ALA A 81 17.79 6.25 3.10
N PHE A 82 18.45 7.35 2.78
CA PHE A 82 18.64 7.81 1.41
C PHE A 82 19.47 6.80 0.60
N VAL A 83 19.05 6.51 -0.61
CA VAL A 83 19.73 5.57 -1.51
C VAL A 83 20.78 6.32 -2.34
N LYS A 84 22.05 6.06 -2.08
CA LYS A 84 23.17 6.65 -2.83
C LYS A 84 23.63 5.80 -4.00
N HIS A 85 23.54 4.49 -3.85
CA HIS A 85 23.99 3.50 -4.81
C HIS A 85 22.92 2.45 -4.99
N ASP A 86 23.05 1.62 -6.00
CA ASP A 86 22.13 0.51 -6.23
C ASP A 86 22.05 -0.44 -5.02
N VAL A 87 20.83 -0.77 -4.59
CA VAL A 87 20.54 -1.57 -3.41
C VAL A 87 19.38 -2.51 -3.65
N LEU A 88 19.22 -3.50 -2.79
CA LEU A 88 18.05 -4.38 -2.81
C LEU A 88 16.80 -3.59 -2.34
N MET A 89 16.05 -3.04 -3.29
CA MET A 89 14.93 -2.12 -3.07
C MET A 89 13.85 -2.71 -2.17
N TYR A 90 13.59 -4.03 -2.22
CA TYR A 90 12.55 -4.68 -1.42
C TYR A 90 12.72 -4.44 0.09
N LYS A 91 13.95 -4.33 0.58
CA LYS A 91 14.24 -4.07 1.99
C LYS A 91 13.76 -2.66 2.41
N GLY A 92 14.02 -1.67 1.56
CA GLY A 92 13.54 -0.29 1.77
C GLY A 92 12.01 -0.20 1.69
N ILE A 93 11.41 -0.88 0.72
CA ILE A 93 9.95 -0.93 0.56
C ILE A 93 9.29 -1.56 1.79
N ASN A 94 9.78 -2.70 2.30
CA ASN A 94 9.22 -3.33 3.48
C ASN A 94 9.33 -2.45 4.73
N LYS A 95 10.48 -1.80 4.96
CA LYS A 95 10.64 -0.81 6.04
C LYS A 95 9.67 0.37 5.90
N THR A 96 9.36 0.77 4.66
CA THR A 96 8.38 1.83 4.42
C THR A 96 6.96 1.37 4.75
N VAL A 97 6.58 0.12 4.43
CA VAL A 97 5.31 -0.46 4.87
C VAL A 97 5.20 -0.45 6.40
N GLU A 98 6.24 -0.93 7.09
CA GLU A 98 6.29 -0.92 8.56
C GLU A 98 6.17 0.50 9.14
N PHE A 99 6.86 1.47 8.53
CA PHE A 99 6.76 2.87 8.92
C PHE A 99 5.33 3.40 8.78
N LEU A 100 4.67 3.15 7.65
CA LEU A 100 3.29 3.59 7.41
C LEU A 100 2.31 2.97 8.41
N ASN A 101 2.48 1.68 8.73
CA ASN A 101 1.59 0.98 9.66
C ASN A 101 1.79 1.42 11.13
N ASN A 102 3.00 1.82 11.51
CA ASN A 102 3.32 2.21 12.88
C ASN A 102 3.21 3.72 13.13
N THR A 103 3.17 4.54 12.07
CA THR A 103 3.14 5.99 12.19
C THR A 103 1.71 6.50 12.29
N LYS A 104 1.36 7.11 13.44
CA LYS A 104 0.12 7.87 13.55
C LYS A 104 0.27 9.18 12.79
N ILE A 105 -0.15 9.22 11.54
CA ILE A 105 -0.21 10.45 10.76
C ILE A 105 -1.25 11.35 11.44
N LYS A 106 -0.78 12.44 12.07
CA LYS A 106 -1.70 13.46 12.59
C LYS A 106 -2.56 13.95 11.44
N ARG A 107 -3.88 13.79 11.55
CA ARG A 107 -4.81 14.38 10.58
C ARG A 107 -4.46 15.85 10.44
N LEU A 108 -4.11 16.28 9.23
CA LEU A 108 -4.10 17.70 8.88
C LEU A 108 -5.53 18.19 9.11
N ALA A 109 -5.71 19.02 10.13
CA ALA A 109 -6.95 19.81 10.25
C ALA A 109 -6.94 20.78 9.07
N ILE A 110 -7.61 20.39 7.99
CA ILE A 110 -7.96 21.31 6.92
C ILE A 110 -8.96 22.27 7.56
N LYS A 111 -8.48 23.48 7.92
CA LYS A 111 -9.33 24.60 8.29
C LYS A 111 -9.89 25.22 7.03
#